data_7841db679e8765f57dda4f3e1ea32749
#
_entry.id   7841db679e8765f57dda4f3e1ea32749
#
_cell.length_a   1.000
_cell.length_b   1.000
_cell.length_c   1.000
_cell.angle_alpha   90.00
_cell.angle_beta   90.00
_cell.angle_gamma   90.00
#
_symmetry.space_group_name_H-M   'P 1'
#
loop_
_entity.id
_entity.type
_entity.pdbx_description
1 polymer ?
#
loop_
_entity_poly.entity_id
_entity_poly.type
_entity_poly.pdbx_seq_one_letter_code
_entity_poly.pdbx_strand_id
1 'polypeptide(L)'
;MLRLAHRGDHGRVPENTLAAFAAALARPDCDGVELDVRASADRVAVVLHDATLARVQGRPEAAAELTAVALRRLGVPSLADVLAACPPTAFLDVELKEDLGARALDPLFAARGLPDGSLSTAVVSAFEPASLATVRRLAPAVDCWLNADDLAPATLDRAVALGCRGISVEWRAIDERTAAAVARAGLDLAAYTFTSRRTLARLERLGVAAACVEGAALARPS
;
A
#
# COMPACT_ATOMS: atom_id res chain seq x y z
N MET A 1 -9.16 1.28 -13.68
CA MET A 1 -8.50 0.56 -12.56
C MET A 1 -7.06 1.01 -12.46
N LEU A 2 -6.63 1.48 -11.29
CA LEU A 2 -5.23 1.80 -11.01
C LEU A 2 -4.39 0.52 -10.94
N ARG A 3 -3.17 0.56 -11.49
CA ARG A 3 -2.18 -0.52 -11.37
C ARG A 3 -1.04 -0.05 -10.50
N LEU A 4 -0.93 -0.64 -9.34
CA LEU A 4 0.07 -0.33 -8.33
C LEU A 4 1.10 -1.47 -8.32
N ALA A 5 2.37 -1.13 -8.49
CA ALA A 5 3.43 -2.12 -8.40
C ALA A 5 3.62 -2.51 -6.93
N HIS A 6 3.26 -3.76 -6.57
CA HIS A 6 3.42 -4.33 -5.25
C HIS A 6 4.89 -4.32 -4.83
N ARG A 7 5.25 -3.49 -3.85
CA ARG A 7 6.63 -3.25 -3.39
C ARG A 7 7.59 -2.77 -4.48
N GLY A 8 7.04 -2.14 -5.54
CA GLY A 8 7.79 -1.75 -6.74
C GLY A 8 7.97 -2.86 -7.78
N ASP A 9 8.68 -2.60 -8.88
CA ASP A 9 9.08 -3.64 -9.86
C ASP A 9 10.39 -4.30 -9.40
N HIS A 10 10.24 -5.34 -8.59
CA HIS A 10 11.34 -6.02 -7.92
C HIS A 10 11.83 -7.29 -8.63
N GLY A 11 11.55 -7.42 -9.92
CA GLY A 11 12.01 -8.59 -10.70
C GLY A 11 13.53 -8.68 -10.86
N ARG A 12 14.27 -7.58 -10.68
CA ARG A 12 15.75 -7.52 -10.81
C ARG A 12 16.45 -6.80 -9.67
N VAL A 13 15.72 -6.22 -8.76
CA VAL A 13 16.23 -5.47 -7.60
C VAL A 13 15.41 -5.85 -6.38
N PRO A 14 15.90 -5.64 -5.15
CA PRO A 14 15.11 -5.96 -3.96
C PRO A 14 13.81 -5.17 -3.89
N GLU A 15 12.76 -5.80 -3.38
CA GLU A 15 11.46 -5.17 -3.09
C GLU A 15 11.60 -4.02 -2.08
N ASN A 16 10.63 -3.10 -2.06
CA ASN A 16 10.57 -1.98 -1.11
C ASN A 16 11.83 -1.10 -1.13
N THR A 17 12.47 -0.95 -2.30
CA THR A 17 13.65 -0.08 -2.49
C THR A 17 13.37 1.04 -3.49
N LEU A 18 14.13 2.14 -3.39
CA LEU A 18 14.04 3.25 -4.35
C LEU A 18 14.25 2.78 -5.80
N ALA A 19 15.13 1.78 -5.99
CA ALA A 19 15.38 1.20 -7.31
C ALA A 19 14.14 0.45 -7.85
N ALA A 20 13.43 -0.31 -7.01
CA ALA A 20 12.21 -1.02 -7.39
C ALA A 20 11.08 -0.04 -7.73
N PHE A 21 10.93 1.04 -6.96
CA PHE A 21 9.93 2.07 -7.23
C PHE A 21 10.24 2.84 -8.51
N ALA A 22 11.50 3.23 -8.73
CA ALA A 22 11.92 3.87 -9.97
C ALA A 22 11.70 2.97 -11.19
N ALA A 23 12.02 1.67 -11.10
CA ALA A 23 11.78 0.70 -12.16
C ALA A 23 10.28 0.54 -12.48
N ALA A 24 9.42 0.52 -11.46
CA ALA A 24 7.97 0.46 -11.62
C ALA A 24 7.42 1.72 -12.31
N LEU A 25 7.77 2.90 -11.80
CA LEU A 25 7.26 4.18 -12.29
C LEU A 25 7.82 4.58 -13.66
N ALA A 26 8.91 3.96 -14.12
CA ALA A 26 9.38 4.08 -15.50
C ALA A 26 8.50 3.32 -16.51
N ARG A 27 7.59 2.46 -16.06
CA ARG A 27 6.66 1.72 -16.94
C ARG A 27 5.44 2.58 -17.25
N PRO A 28 5.08 2.75 -18.54
CA PRO A 28 3.98 3.65 -18.93
C PRO A 28 2.60 3.22 -18.41
N ASP A 29 2.47 1.95 -18.03
CA ASP A 29 1.21 1.36 -17.58
C ASP A 29 1.11 1.21 -16.06
N CYS A 30 2.09 1.69 -15.31
CA CYS A 30 2.10 1.69 -13.85
C CYS A 30 1.60 3.05 -13.35
N ASP A 31 0.48 3.06 -12.64
CA ASP A 31 -0.14 4.28 -12.13
C ASP A 31 0.47 4.70 -10.78
N GLY A 32 1.17 3.77 -10.10
CA GLY A 32 1.74 4.02 -8.80
C GLY A 32 2.40 2.79 -8.18
N VAL A 33 2.69 2.89 -6.91
CA VAL A 33 3.32 1.80 -6.15
C VAL A 33 2.58 1.54 -4.85
N GLU A 34 2.60 0.31 -4.43
CA GLU A 34 2.28 -0.09 -3.07
C GLU A 34 3.60 -0.29 -2.31
N LEU A 35 3.61 0.06 -1.04
CA LEU A 35 4.78 -0.03 -0.16
C LEU A 35 4.39 -0.30 1.29
N ASP A 36 5.21 -1.10 1.97
CA ASP A 36 5.00 -1.51 3.35
C ASP A 36 5.77 -0.61 4.32
N VAL A 37 5.15 -0.16 5.41
CA VAL A 37 5.79 0.75 6.35
C VAL A 37 5.82 0.18 7.77
N ARG A 38 7.01 0.30 8.41
CA ARG A 38 7.28 -0.05 9.80
C ARG A 38 7.99 1.08 10.54
N ALA A 39 8.06 0.98 11.87
CA ALA A 39 8.83 1.90 12.69
C ALA A 39 10.27 1.40 12.89
N SER A 40 11.24 2.30 12.74
CA SER A 40 12.62 2.11 13.21
C SER A 40 12.72 2.30 14.73
N ALA A 41 13.89 2.02 15.33
CA ALA A 41 14.15 2.24 16.75
C ALA A 41 13.94 3.71 17.17
N ASP A 42 14.25 4.65 16.30
CA ASP A 42 14.05 6.09 16.48
C ASP A 42 12.69 6.60 15.99
N ARG A 43 11.71 5.68 15.79
CA ARG A 43 10.32 5.97 15.44
C ARG A 43 10.15 6.69 14.11
N VAL A 44 11.06 6.51 13.18
CA VAL A 44 10.93 6.96 11.79
C VAL A 44 10.23 5.88 10.97
N ALA A 45 9.31 6.27 10.10
CA ALA A 45 8.68 5.37 9.14
C ALA A 45 9.71 4.91 8.10
N VAL A 46 9.97 3.59 8.03
CA VAL A 46 10.88 2.94 7.10
C VAL A 46 10.15 1.94 6.24
N VAL A 47 10.62 1.71 5.01
CA VAL A 47 9.89 0.92 4.03
C VAL A 47 10.42 -0.51 4.00
N LEU A 48 9.67 -1.41 4.67
CA LEU A 48 10.05 -2.81 4.87
C LEU A 48 8.80 -3.66 5.16
N HIS A 49 8.63 -4.79 4.47
CA HIS A 49 7.50 -5.69 4.72
C HIS A 49 7.65 -6.47 6.02
N ASP A 50 8.75 -7.22 6.17
CA ASP A 50 8.96 -8.13 7.31
C ASP A 50 9.36 -7.34 8.57
N ALA A 51 9.09 -7.90 9.74
CA ALA A 51 9.55 -7.30 10.99
C ALA A 51 11.09 -7.31 11.12
N THR A 52 11.74 -8.28 10.44
CA THR A 52 13.19 -8.45 10.45
C THR A 52 13.80 -8.26 9.06
N LEU A 53 15.10 -8.03 9.00
CA LEU A 53 15.85 -7.88 7.77
C LEU A 53 16.30 -9.21 7.15
N ALA A 54 15.84 -10.35 7.69
CA ALA A 54 16.38 -11.67 7.35
C ALA A 54 16.16 -12.04 5.88
N ARG A 55 14.96 -11.85 5.34
CA ARG A 55 14.60 -12.32 3.99
C ARG A 55 15.25 -11.49 2.87
N VAL A 56 15.28 -10.18 3.02
CA VAL A 56 15.73 -9.28 1.93
C VAL A 56 17.19 -8.84 2.13
N GLN A 57 17.57 -8.47 3.35
CA GLN A 57 18.92 -7.96 3.66
C GLN A 57 19.87 -9.04 4.19
N GLY A 58 19.39 -10.27 4.45
CA GLY A 58 20.20 -11.37 4.98
C GLY A 58 20.68 -11.17 6.42
N ARG A 59 19.99 -10.37 7.23
CA ARG A 59 20.36 -10.00 8.60
C ARG A 59 19.27 -10.36 9.60
N PRO A 60 19.61 -10.86 10.80
CA PRO A 60 18.60 -11.31 11.76
C PRO A 60 17.89 -10.18 12.52
N GLU A 61 18.44 -8.96 12.52
CA GLU A 61 17.94 -7.85 13.31
C GLU A 61 16.52 -7.43 12.88
N ALA A 62 15.72 -7.00 13.85
CA ALA A 62 14.44 -6.38 13.58
C ALA A 62 14.60 -4.90 13.17
N ALA A 63 13.68 -4.39 12.34
CA ALA A 63 13.67 -2.96 11.99
C ALA A 63 13.58 -2.06 13.23
N ALA A 64 12.81 -2.47 14.24
CA ALA A 64 12.63 -1.75 15.50
C ALA A 64 13.88 -1.71 16.40
N GLU A 65 14.91 -2.47 16.09
CA GLU A 65 16.20 -2.48 16.82
C GLU A 65 17.23 -1.52 16.22
N LEU A 66 17.01 -1.03 15.02
CA LEU A 66 17.94 -0.19 14.27
C LEU A 66 17.38 1.21 14.02
N THR A 67 18.23 2.22 14.05
CA THR A 67 17.85 3.59 13.65
C THR A 67 17.58 3.65 12.14
N ALA A 68 16.77 4.62 11.69
CA ALA A 68 16.49 4.82 10.27
C ALA A 68 17.77 5.05 9.45
N VAL A 69 18.77 5.74 10.04
CA VAL A 69 20.09 5.93 9.42
C VAL A 69 20.83 4.61 9.23
N ALA A 70 20.77 3.71 10.20
CA ALA A 70 21.40 2.39 10.09
C ALA A 70 20.67 1.53 9.04
N LEU A 71 19.33 1.54 9.03
CA LEU A 71 18.49 0.84 8.06
C LEU A 71 18.76 1.31 6.63
N ARG A 72 18.90 2.63 6.42
CA ARG A 72 19.23 3.21 5.12
C ARG A 72 20.57 2.70 4.56
N ARG A 73 21.58 2.52 5.40
CA ARG A 73 22.89 1.94 5.02
C ARG A 73 22.77 0.47 4.60
N LEU A 74 21.71 -0.22 5.01
CA LEU A 74 21.39 -1.59 4.65
C LEU A 74 20.43 -1.67 3.46
N GLY A 75 20.12 -0.55 2.82
CA GLY A 75 19.24 -0.49 1.63
C GLY A 75 17.75 -0.38 1.95
N VAL A 76 17.36 -0.17 3.22
CA VAL A 76 15.98 0.08 3.63
C VAL A 76 15.74 1.60 3.65
N PRO A 77 14.96 2.17 2.72
CA PRO A 77 14.69 3.60 2.69
C PRO A 77 13.69 4.01 3.77
N SER A 78 13.71 5.28 4.15
CA SER A 78 12.61 5.87 4.91
C SER A 78 11.42 6.20 3.98
N LEU A 79 10.22 6.37 4.57
CA LEU A 79 9.06 6.87 3.82
C LEU A 79 9.36 8.23 3.18
N ALA A 80 10.09 9.12 3.87
CA ALA A 80 10.52 10.40 3.33
C ALA A 80 11.42 10.26 2.08
N ASP A 81 12.35 9.28 2.07
CA ASP A 81 13.18 9.00 0.89
C ASP A 81 12.33 8.56 -0.31
N VAL A 82 11.31 7.72 -0.09
CA VAL A 82 10.40 7.26 -1.15
C VAL A 82 9.56 8.42 -1.69
N LEU A 83 9.01 9.25 -0.79
CA LEU A 83 8.21 10.42 -1.18
C LEU A 83 9.01 11.42 -1.99
N ALA A 84 10.29 11.62 -1.66
CA ALA A 84 11.19 12.50 -2.42
C ALA A 84 11.55 11.92 -3.80
N ALA A 85 11.57 10.59 -3.93
CA ALA A 85 11.92 9.90 -5.18
C ALA A 85 10.72 9.69 -6.12
N CYS A 86 9.51 9.57 -5.58
CA CYS A 86 8.29 9.32 -6.37
C CYS A 86 7.66 10.64 -6.85
N PRO A 87 7.33 10.76 -8.15
CA PRO A 87 6.67 11.97 -8.66
C PRO A 87 5.32 12.19 -7.96
N PRO A 88 4.88 13.45 -7.77
CA PRO A 88 3.61 13.77 -7.11
C PRO A 88 2.37 13.15 -7.77
N THR A 89 2.46 12.83 -9.06
CA THR A 89 1.38 12.21 -9.83
C THR A 89 1.27 10.69 -9.65
N ALA A 90 2.30 10.03 -9.11
CA ALA A 90 2.26 8.60 -8.85
C ALA A 90 1.35 8.31 -7.65
N PHE A 91 0.41 7.37 -7.79
CA PHE A 91 -0.43 6.94 -6.67
C PHE A 91 0.38 6.08 -5.69
N LEU A 92 0.18 6.31 -4.39
CA LEU A 92 0.85 5.56 -3.33
C LEU A 92 -0.20 4.85 -2.47
N ASP A 93 -0.09 3.52 -2.38
CA ASP A 93 -0.76 2.73 -1.34
C ASP A 93 0.26 2.47 -0.23
N VAL A 94 0.07 3.13 0.91
CA VAL A 94 0.99 3.06 2.05
C VAL A 94 0.43 2.09 3.07
N GLU A 95 0.88 0.83 3.01
CA GLU A 95 0.43 -0.21 3.94
C GLU A 95 1.16 -0.11 5.29
N LEU A 96 0.39 0.07 6.36
CA LEU A 96 0.89 0.05 7.73
C LEU A 96 0.97 -1.38 8.23
N LYS A 97 2.17 -1.85 8.54
CA LYS A 97 2.40 -3.20 9.13
C LYS A 97 2.23 -3.20 10.64
N GLU A 98 2.06 -2.03 11.25
CA GLU A 98 1.88 -1.80 12.68
C GLU A 98 1.33 -0.40 12.94
N ASP A 99 0.87 -0.11 14.16
CA ASP A 99 0.49 1.26 14.55
C ASP A 99 1.75 2.12 14.71
N LEU A 100 2.00 2.97 13.73
CA LEU A 100 3.17 3.85 13.71
C LEU A 100 3.03 5.09 14.60
N GLY A 101 1.81 5.39 15.07
CA GLY A 101 1.49 6.67 15.71
C GLY A 101 1.49 7.85 14.75
N ALA A 102 1.12 9.04 15.25
CA ALA A 102 0.86 10.22 14.41
C ALA A 102 2.09 10.70 13.62
N ARG A 103 3.24 10.82 14.29
CA ARG A 103 4.42 11.48 13.72
C ARG A 103 5.12 10.70 12.61
N ALA A 104 4.96 9.39 12.57
CA ALA A 104 5.63 8.57 11.55
C ALA A 104 5.07 8.84 10.13
N LEU A 105 3.84 9.35 10.03
CA LEU A 105 3.20 9.71 8.76
C LEU A 105 3.36 11.19 8.39
N ASP A 106 3.98 12.02 9.24
CA ASP A 106 4.22 13.44 8.93
C ASP A 106 4.86 13.67 7.55
N PRO A 107 5.84 12.86 7.08
CA PRO A 107 6.38 13.00 5.72
C PRO A 107 5.33 12.82 4.62
N LEU A 108 4.37 11.88 4.81
CA LEU A 108 3.29 11.65 3.86
C LEU A 108 2.37 12.86 3.79
N PHE A 109 1.95 13.40 4.93
CA PHE A 109 1.13 14.60 4.99
C PHE A 109 1.84 15.82 4.40
N ALA A 110 3.13 15.98 4.67
CA ALA A 110 3.91 17.08 4.10
C ALA A 110 4.04 17.00 2.57
N ALA A 111 4.16 15.78 2.02
CA ALA A 111 4.37 15.57 0.58
C ALA A 111 3.07 15.49 -0.23
N ARG A 112 1.96 15.01 0.36
CA ARG A 112 0.71 14.66 -0.32
C ARG A 112 -0.53 15.30 0.30
N GLY A 113 -0.40 15.99 1.44
CA GLY A 113 -1.52 16.63 2.14
C GLY A 113 -2.15 17.75 1.33
N LEU A 114 -3.48 17.83 1.37
CA LEU A 114 -4.29 18.90 0.80
C LEU A 114 -4.82 19.83 1.93
N PRO A 115 -5.29 21.05 1.59
CA PRO A 115 -5.77 22.00 2.60
C PRO A 115 -6.94 21.50 3.45
N ASP A 116 -7.73 20.54 2.95
CA ASP A 116 -8.85 19.92 3.67
C ASP A 116 -8.43 18.76 4.58
N GLY A 117 -7.12 18.46 4.63
CA GLY A 117 -6.54 17.37 5.42
C GLY A 117 -6.57 15.99 4.75
N SER A 118 -7.09 15.89 3.52
CA SER A 118 -7.00 14.68 2.70
C SER A 118 -5.61 14.53 2.07
N LEU A 119 -5.36 13.39 1.41
CA LEU A 119 -4.13 13.14 0.66
C LEU A 119 -4.41 13.18 -0.84
N SER A 120 -3.55 13.83 -1.61
CA SER A 120 -3.55 13.72 -3.06
C SER A 120 -2.78 12.48 -3.49
N THR A 121 -3.34 11.69 -4.41
CA THR A 121 -2.67 10.52 -5.00
C THR A 121 -2.06 9.54 -3.98
N ALA A 122 -2.70 9.38 -2.81
CA ALA A 122 -2.27 8.43 -1.81
C ALA A 122 -3.45 7.92 -0.97
N VAL A 123 -3.30 6.70 -0.48
CA VAL A 123 -4.18 6.04 0.48
C VAL A 123 -3.32 5.39 1.57
N VAL A 124 -3.87 5.27 2.76
CA VAL A 124 -3.26 4.50 3.84
C VAL A 124 -4.02 3.19 4.00
N SER A 125 -3.32 2.06 3.94
CA SER A 125 -3.95 0.75 4.11
C SER A 125 -3.35 -0.03 5.28
N ALA A 126 -4.08 -1.00 5.81
CA ALA A 126 -3.60 -1.93 6.84
C ALA A 126 -4.51 -3.15 6.96
N PHE A 127 -3.91 -4.28 7.36
CA PHE A 127 -4.66 -5.46 7.83
C PHE A 127 -5.16 -5.28 9.26
N GLU A 128 -4.39 -4.57 10.10
CA GLU A 128 -4.74 -4.34 11.50
C GLU A 128 -5.73 -3.18 11.64
N PRO A 129 -7.00 -3.43 12.04
CA PRO A 129 -8.01 -2.39 12.17
C PRO A 129 -7.63 -1.26 13.14
N ALA A 130 -6.85 -1.57 14.20
CA ALA A 130 -6.42 -0.58 15.18
C ALA A 130 -5.50 0.49 14.57
N SER A 131 -4.64 0.11 13.60
CA SER A 131 -3.79 1.05 12.88
C SER A 131 -4.63 2.06 12.09
N LEU A 132 -5.67 1.59 11.38
CA LEU A 132 -6.59 2.46 10.64
C LEU A 132 -7.43 3.33 11.58
N ALA A 133 -7.89 2.79 12.71
CA ALA A 133 -8.61 3.59 13.71
C ALA A 133 -7.73 4.73 14.25
N THR A 134 -6.44 4.50 14.45
CA THR A 134 -5.48 5.54 14.84
C THR A 134 -5.37 6.60 13.75
N VAL A 135 -5.18 6.21 12.48
CA VAL A 135 -5.13 7.16 11.34
C VAL A 135 -6.41 7.98 11.25
N ARG A 136 -7.57 7.34 11.28
CA ARG A 136 -8.87 8.01 11.18
C ARG A 136 -9.12 9.01 12.32
N ARG A 137 -8.66 8.70 13.54
CA ARG A 137 -8.75 9.61 14.68
C ARG A 137 -7.84 10.83 14.55
N LEU A 138 -6.65 10.67 13.98
CA LEU A 138 -5.64 11.72 13.87
C LEU A 138 -5.80 12.56 12.61
N ALA A 139 -6.26 11.94 11.52
CA ALA A 139 -6.41 12.54 10.20
C ALA A 139 -7.72 12.05 9.52
N PRO A 140 -8.89 12.52 9.99
CA PRO A 140 -10.19 12.00 9.57
C PRO A 140 -10.50 12.18 8.07
N ALA A 141 -9.82 13.08 7.38
CA ALA A 141 -10.00 13.31 5.94
C ALA A 141 -9.15 12.37 5.06
N VAL A 142 -8.25 11.57 5.65
CA VAL A 142 -7.41 10.64 4.90
C VAL A 142 -8.21 9.42 4.48
N ASP A 143 -8.18 9.11 3.19
CA ASP A 143 -8.74 7.88 2.67
C ASP A 143 -7.96 6.67 3.18
N CYS A 144 -8.67 5.69 3.74
CA CYS A 144 -8.11 4.45 4.24
C CYS A 144 -8.71 3.26 3.51
N TRP A 145 -7.90 2.22 3.27
CA TRP A 145 -8.35 0.91 2.82
C TRP A 145 -8.09 -0.14 3.89
N LEU A 146 -9.11 -0.96 4.19
CA LEU A 146 -8.93 -2.15 5.02
C LEU A 146 -8.39 -3.28 4.14
N ASN A 147 -7.19 -3.79 4.46
CA ASN A 147 -6.69 -5.01 3.85
C ASN A 147 -7.31 -6.23 4.55
N ALA A 148 -7.82 -7.20 3.78
CA ALA A 148 -8.51 -8.35 4.32
C ALA A 148 -8.33 -9.60 3.44
N ASP A 149 -8.51 -10.78 4.02
CA ASP A 149 -8.41 -12.05 3.29
C ASP A 149 -9.73 -12.46 2.61
N ASP A 150 -10.86 -11.86 3.03
CA ASP A 150 -12.19 -12.18 2.52
C ASP A 150 -13.10 -10.95 2.41
N LEU A 151 -14.25 -11.15 1.77
CA LEU A 151 -15.33 -10.18 1.61
C LEU A 151 -16.62 -10.66 2.31
N ALA A 152 -16.49 -11.32 3.46
CA ALA A 152 -17.63 -11.71 4.29
C ALA A 152 -18.39 -10.46 4.77
N PRO A 153 -19.72 -10.56 5.06
CA PRO A 153 -20.49 -9.43 5.56
C PRO A 153 -19.86 -8.74 6.76
N ALA A 154 -19.33 -9.50 7.73
CA ALA A 154 -18.68 -8.96 8.92
C ALA A 154 -17.38 -8.17 8.58
N THR A 155 -16.66 -8.56 7.53
CA THR A 155 -15.46 -7.86 7.05
C THR A 155 -15.84 -6.53 6.40
N LEU A 156 -16.90 -6.52 5.57
CA LEU A 156 -17.45 -5.30 4.98
C LEU A 156 -17.99 -4.34 6.05
N ASP A 157 -18.77 -4.85 7.01
CA ASP A 157 -19.30 -4.05 8.11
C ASP A 157 -18.18 -3.41 8.92
N ARG A 158 -17.06 -4.13 9.13
CA ARG A 158 -15.87 -3.59 9.80
C ARG A 158 -15.23 -2.45 9.03
N ALA A 159 -15.05 -2.59 7.71
CA ALA A 159 -14.52 -1.52 6.87
C ALA A 159 -15.39 -0.26 6.91
N VAL A 160 -16.71 -0.43 6.84
CA VAL A 160 -17.68 0.68 6.96
C VAL A 160 -17.62 1.31 8.35
N ALA A 161 -17.60 0.52 9.42
CA ALA A 161 -17.54 1.02 10.81
C ALA A 161 -16.25 1.80 11.09
N LEU A 162 -15.13 1.43 10.47
CA LEU A 162 -13.86 2.17 10.53
C LEU A 162 -13.89 3.46 9.69
N GLY A 163 -14.92 3.68 8.89
CA GLY A 163 -14.97 4.80 7.95
C GLY A 163 -13.96 4.69 6.82
N CYS A 164 -13.61 3.47 6.43
CA CYS A 164 -12.72 3.24 5.29
C CYS A 164 -13.37 3.68 3.98
N ARG A 165 -12.59 4.23 3.07
CA ARG A 165 -12.99 4.52 1.70
C ARG A 165 -13.14 3.25 0.88
N GLY A 166 -12.36 2.21 1.18
CA GLY A 166 -12.37 0.98 0.43
C GLY A 166 -11.84 -0.23 1.22
N ILE A 167 -11.82 -1.34 0.52
CA ILE A 167 -11.30 -2.62 1.00
C ILE A 167 -10.39 -3.23 -0.06
N SER A 168 -9.22 -3.74 0.36
CA SER A 168 -8.26 -4.42 -0.50
C SER A 168 -8.19 -5.89 -0.10
N VAL A 169 -8.37 -6.81 -1.05
CA VAL A 169 -8.46 -8.24 -0.75
C VAL A 169 -7.64 -9.09 -1.70
N GLU A 170 -7.35 -10.31 -1.27
CA GLU A 170 -6.77 -11.33 -2.15
C GLU A 170 -7.70 -11.54 -3.36
N TRP A 171 -7.15 -11.44 -4.57
CA TRP A 171 -7.92 -11.39 -5.82
C TRP A 171 -8.84 -12.59 -6.07
N ARG A 172 -8.57 -13.75 -5.44
CA ARG A 172 -9.42 -14.95 -5.55
C ARG A 172 -10.73 -14.83 -4.79
N ALA A 173 -10.80 -13.95 -3.79
CA ALA A 173 -12.01 -13.64 -3.05
C ALA A 173 -13.01 -12.82 -3.87
N ILE A 174 -12.60 -12.28 -5.04
CA ILE A 174 -13.42 -11.39 -5.87
C ILE A 174 -14.14 -12.18 -6.96
N ASP A 175 -15.46 -12.17 -6.90
CA ASP A 175 -16.40 -12.61 -7.93
C ASP A 175 -17.49 -11.55 -8.13
N GLU A 176 -18.44 -11.78 -9.03
CA GLU A 176 -19.55 -10.86 -9.32
C GLU A 176 -20.40 -10.56 -8.07
N ARG A 177 -20.63 -11.58 -7.23
CA ARG A 177 -21.44 -11.46 -6.00
C ARG A 177 -20.74 -10.62 -4.96
N THR A 178 -19.44 -10.89 -4.71
CA THR A 178 -18.65 -10.18 -3.71
C THR A 178 -18.35 -8.75 -4.15
N ALA A 179 -18.03 -8.52 -5.43
CA ALA A 179 -17.87 -7.17 -5.98
C ALA A 179 -19.16 -6.33 -5.84
N ALA A 180 -20.31 -6.92 -6.16
CA ALA A 180 -21.60 -6.26 -5.97
C ALA A 180 -21.92 -5.98 -4.48
N ALA A 181 -21.45 -6.83 -3.55
CA ALA A 181 -21.60 -6.58 -2.11
C ALA A 181 -20.76 -5.39 -1.65
N VAL A 182 -19.50 -5.29 -2.10
CA VAL A 182 -18.63 -4.14 -1.82
C VAL A 182 -19.22 -2.83 -2.35
N ALA A 183 -19.72 -2.86 -3.60
CA ALA A 183 -20.38 -1.70 -4.19
C ALA A 183 -21.63 -1.25 -3.40
N ARG A 184 -22.46 -2.20 -2.92
CA ARG A 184 -23.62 -1.87 -2.06
C ARG A 184 -23.21 -1.29 -0.71
N ALA A 185 -22.06 -1.69 -0.19
CA ALA A 185 -21.51 -1.11 1.05
C ALA A 185 -20.92 0.30 0.83
N GLY A 186 -20.87 0.81 -0.42
CA GLY A 186 -20.30 2.11 -0.75
C GLY A 186 -18.79 2.16 -0.69
N LEU A 187 -18.12 1.01 -0.75
CA LEU A 187 -16.67 0.88 -0.67
C LEU A 187 -16.04 0.76 -2.05
N ASP A 188 -14.85 1.34 -2.22
CA ASP A 188 -13.96 1.03 -3.33
C ASP A 188 -13.37 -0.37 -3.13
N LEU A 189 -13.26 -1.16 -4.22
CA LEU A 189 -12.67 -2.49 -4.20
C LEU A 189 -11.26 -2.45 -4.78
N ALA A 190 -10.28 -2.86 -4.01
CA ALA A 190 -8.92 -3.10 -4.46
C ALA A 190 -8.55 -4.59 -4.37
N ALA A 191 -7.58 -5.03 -5.14
CA ALA A 191 -7.14 -6.41 -5.20
C ALA A 191 -5.63 -6.56 -5.06
N TYR A 192 -5.17 -7.56 -4.33
CA TYR A 192 -3.77 -7.98 -4.23
C TYR A 192 -3.63 -9.50 -4.34
N THR A 193 -2.50 -10.08 -4.53
CA THR A 193 -1.41 -9.69 -5.41
C THR A 193 -1.36 -10.75 -6.51
N PHE A 194 -1.20 -10.34 -7.74
CA PHE A 194 -1.19 -11.28 -8.88
C PHE A 194 -0.26 -10.78 -10.01
N THR A 195 0.13 -11.76 -10.87
CA THR A 195 1.06 -11.53 -11.97
C THR A 195 0.41 -11.67 -13.35
N SER A 196 -0.86 -12.11 -13.40
CA SER A 196 -1.54 -12.52 -14.63
C SER A 196 -2.32 -11.37 -15.27
N ARG A 197 -2.03 -11.04 -16.53
CA ARG A 197 -2.83 -10.10 -17.34
C ARG A 197 -4.29 -10.55 -17.51
N ARG A 198 -4.54 -11.86 -17.57
CA ARG A 198 -5.91 -12.40 -17.66
C ARG A 198 -6.69 -12.10 -16.38
N THR A 199 -6.05 -12.23 -15.23
CA THR A 199 -6.64 -11.87 -13.93
C THR A 199 -6.94 -10.38 -13.89
N LEU A 200 -6.01 -9.53 -14.31
CA LEU A 200 -6.18 -8.09 -14.40
C LEU A 200 -7.44 -7.72 -15.20
N ALA A 201 -7.55 -8.23 -16.44
CA ALA A 201 -8.70 -7.97 -17.32
C ALA A 201 -10.03 -8.48 -16.73
N ARG A 202 -10.03 -9.58 -15.98
CA ARG A 202 -11.21 -10.09 -15.26
C ARG A 202 -11.64 -9.12 -14.16
N LEU A 203 -10.71 -8.70 -13.32
CA LEU A 203 -10.98 -7.81 -12.18
C LEU A 203 -11.42 -6.41 -12.64
N GLU A 204 -10.86 -5.91 -13.74
CA GLU A 204 -11.28 -4.66 -14.36
C GLU A 204 -12.78 -4.70 -14.79
N ARG A 205 -13.24 -5.81 -15.37
CA ARG A 205 -14.66 -6.00 -15.71
C ARG A 205 -15.58 -6.11 -14.49
N LEU A 206 -15.04 -6.54 -13.34
CA LEU A 206 -15.78 -6.61 -12.07
C LEU A 206 -15.80 -5.27 -11.30
N GLY A 207 -15.24 -4.19 -11.89
CA GLY A 207 -15.28 -2.86 -11.29
C GLY A 207 -14.25 -2.65 -10.19
N VAL A 208 -13.18 -3.45 -10.14
CA VAL A 208 -12.06 -3.22 -9.21
C VAL A 208 -11.41 -1.87 -9.50
N ALA A 209 -11.27 -1.02 -8.49
CA ALA A 209 -10.77 0.34 -8.61
C ALA A 209 -9.23 0.39 -8.68
N ALA A 210 -8.55 -0.49 -7.93
CA ALA A 210 -7.10 -0.58 -7.90
C ALA A 210 -6.62 -2.02 -7.76
N ALA A 211 -5.42 -2.32 -8.25
CA ALA A 211 -4.81 -3.63 -8.14
C ALA A 211 -3.31 -3.52 -7.85
N CYS A 212 -2.88 -4.17 -6.75
CA CYS A 212 -1.47 -4.39 -6.44
C CYS A 212 -0.98 -5.59 -7.25
N VAL A 213 -0.08 -5.36 -8.19
CA VAL A 213 0.33 -6.34 -9.20
C VAL A 213 1.84 -6.47 -9.32
N GLU A 214 2.27 -7.60 -9.89
CA GLU A 214 3.67 -7.90 -10.14
C GLU A 214 3.88 -8.41 -11.58
N GLY A 215 5.13 -8.39 -12.03
CA GLY A 215 5.57 -9.05 -13.26
C GLY A 215 4.77 -8.64 -14.50
N ALA A 216 4.19 -9.62 -15.19
CA ALA A 216 3.47 -9.39 -16.45
C ALA A 216 2.18 -8.56 -16.30
N ALA A 217 1.57 -8.51 -15.10
CA ALA A 217 0.39 -7.70 -14.85
C ALA A 217 0.69 -6.20 -14.73
N LEU A 218 1.96 -5.82 -14.55
CA LEU A 218 2.40 -4.42 -14.59
C LEU A 218 2.37 -3.80 -15.99
N ALA A 219 2.25 -4.61 -17.06
CA ALA A 219 2.21 -4.11 -18.44
C ALA A 219 0.84 -4.33 -19.07
N ARG A 220 0.35 -3.37 -19.87
CA ARG A 220 -0.84 -3.55 -20.69
C ARG A 220 -0.58 -4.55 -21.83
N PRO A 221 -1.62 -5.26 -22.33
CA PRO A 221 -1.49 -5.96 -23.60
C PRO A 221 -1.12 -4.96 -24.69
N SER A 222 -0.09 -5.30 -25.46
CA SER A 222 0.21 -4.61 -26.72
C SER A 222 -0.90 -4.84 -27.73
#